data_e2202eedbf143f0f98d1971f4e1a2958
#
_entry.id   e2202eedbf143f0f98d1971f4e1a2958
#
_cell.length_a   1.000
_cell.length_b   1.000
_cell.length_c   1.000
_cell.angle_alpha   90.00
_cell.angle_beta   90.00
_cell.angle_gamma   90.00
#
_symmetry.space_group_name_H-M   'P 1'
#
loop_
_entity.id
_entity.type
_entity.pdbx_description
1 polymer ?
#
loop_
_entity_poly.entity_id
_entity_poly.type
_entity_poly.pdbx_seq_one_letter_code
_entity_poly.pdbx_strand_id
1 'polypeptide(L)'
;MSGTIENNISNQSGSIAVAPAGLNWVSSVVTASTVTVVAGNGYWINTTSNACTITLPSSASAGDTIIFGDYARTWGTNGIVIDSNGLNYQGDDDTFDVEYGTDGQSVEIVYSGATKGWIP
;
A
#
# COMPACT_ATOMS: atom_id res chain seq x y z
N MET A 1 8.32 -2.14 27.72
CA MET A 1 8.16 -2.78 27.88
C MET A 1 8.25 -3.26 27.86
N SER A 2 8.28 -2.51 27.50
CA SER A 2 8.11 -2.97 27.55
C SER A 2 8.17 -3.13 27.40
N GLY A 3 8.08 -2.40 26.93
CA GLY A 3 8.03 -2.77 26.97
C GLY A 3 8.05 -2.78 26.66
N THR A 4 7.89 -2.15 26.35
CA THR A 4 7.84 -2.52 26.20
C THR A 4 7.73 -2.69 26.04
N ILE A 5 7.65 -2.13 25.71
CA ILE A 5 7.56 -2.63 25.69
C ILE A 5 7.23 -2.78 25.71
N GLU A 6 7.06 -2.15 25.44
CA GLU A 6 6.86 -2.59 25.60
C GLU A 6 6.49 -2.60 25.54
N ASN A 7 6.51 -1.99 25.39
CA ASN A 7 6.34 -2.29 25.43
C ASN A 7 6.19 -2.06 25.18
N ASN A 8 6.22 -1.38 24.91
CA ASN A 8 6.32 -1.51 24.84
C ASN A 8 6.22 -1.27 24.60
N ILE A 9 6.17 -0.58 24.40
CA ILE A 9 6.32 -0.69 24.39
C ILE A 9 6.17 -0.44 24.36
N SER A 10 6.16 0.15 24.21
CA SER A 10 6.12 0.01 24.35
C SER A 10 6.15 0.28 24.29
N ASN A 11 6.20 0.88 23.99
CA ASN A 11 6.34 0.74 24.07
C ASN A 11 6.43 1.07 23.89
N GLN A 12 6.65 1.63 23.67
CA GLN A 12 6.86 1.57 23.66
C GLN A 12 6.99 1.91 23.46
N SER A 13 7.15 2.52 23.25
CA SER A 13 7.29 2.43 23.02
C SER A 13 7.53 2.48 22.60
N GLY A 14 7.89 2.98 22.13
CA GLY A 14 8.02 2.67 21.58
C GLY A 14 8.23 2.60 20.93
N SER A 15 8.23 3.00 20.17
CA SER A 15 8.25 2.57 19.54
C SER A 15 8.48 2.07 18.92
N ILE A 16 8.56 2.13 18.44
CA ILE A 16 8.83 1.40 17.65
C ILE A 16 8.82 1.46 16.47
N ALA A 17 9.61 1.84 15.83
CA ALA A 17 9.30 2.00 14.58
C ALA A 17 8.99 1.02 13.93
N VAL A 18 8.72 1.02 13.21
CA VAL A 18 8.23 0.11 12.89
C VAL A 18 7.52 0.06 11.78
N ALA A 19 7.68 -0.92 11.13
CA ALA A 19 6.64 -1.28 10.30
C ALA A 19 5.48 -0.80 11.00
N PRO A 20 4.61 -0.10 10.38
CA PRO A 20 3.47 0.40 11.09
C PRO A 20 2.90 -0.72 11.93
N ALA A 21 2.80 -0.46 13.21
CA ALA A 21 2.18 -1.41 14.07
C ALA A 21 0.80 -1.71 13.49
N GLY A 22 0.49 -2.97 13.33
CA GLY A 22 -0.80 -3.37 12.81
C GLY A 22 -0.89 -3.53 11.29
N LEU A 23 0.18 -3.30 10.54
CA LEU A 23 0.16 -3.65 9.12
C LEU A 23 0.10 -5.17 8.98
N ASN A 24 -0.84 -5.64 8.21
CA ASN A 24 -1.05 -7.07 8.00
C ASN A 24 -0.65 -7.44 6.58
N TRP A 25 0.39 -8.27 6.43
CA TRP A 25 0.77 -8.78 5.13
C TRP A 25 -0.16 -9.91 4.72
N VAL A 26 -0.82 -9.73 3.57
CA VAL A 26 -1.69 -10.75 3.01
C VAL A 26 -0.83 -11.89 2.48
N SER A 27 -1.06 -13.10 2.98
CA SER A 27 -0.20 -14.24 2.66
C SER A 27 -0.37 -14.75 1.23
N SER A 28 -1.53 -14.50 0.62
CA SER A 28 -1.77 -14.92 -0.77
C SER A 28 -1.15 -13.90 -1.71
N VAL A 29 -0.25 -14.35 -2.58
CA VAL A 29 0.35 -13.50 -3.61
C VAL A 29 -0.71 -13.17 -4.66
N VAL A 30 -0.84 -11.89 -5.02
CA VAL A 30 -1.79 -11.44 -6.02
C VAL A 30 -1.23 -11.74 -7.41
N THR A 31 -1.95 -12.52 -8.20
CA THR A 31 -1.57 -12.86 -9.58
C THR A 31 -2.61 -12.40 -10.59
N ALA A 32 -3.73 -11.89 -10.13
CA ALA A 32 -4.81 -11.43 -11.00
C ALA A 32 -4.46 -10.09 -11.66
N SER A 33 -5.17 -9.76 -12.73
CA SER A 33 -4.99 -8.48 -13.41
C SER A 33 -5.63 -7.31 -12.66
N THR A 34 -6.45 -7.58 -11.65
CA THR A 34 -7.03 -6.55 -10.78
C THR A 34 -7.09 -7.07 -9.35
N VAL A 35 -7.00 -6.14 -8.40
CA VAL A 35 -7.18 -6.46 -6.99
C VAL A 35 -7.77 -5.26 -6.28
N THR A 36 -8.71 -5.50 -5.37
CA THR A 36 -9.24 -4.47 -4.47
C THR A 36 -8.56 -4.64 -3.12
N VAL A 37 -7.92 -3.59 -2.66
CA VAL A 37 -7.07 -3.65 -1.47
C VAL A 37 -7.76 -3.00 -0.27
N VAL A 38 -7.27 -3.34 0.91
CA VAL A 38 -7.84 -2.88 2.19
C VAL A 38 -6.76 -2.13 2.96
N ALA A 39 -7.13 -1.02 3.57
CA ALA A 39 -6.22 -0.25 4.41
C ALA A 39 -5.70 -1.10 5.56
N GLY A 40 -4.44 -0.88 5.91
CA GLY A 40 -3.76 -1.63 6.96
C GLY A 40 -3.08 -2.91 6.48
N ASN A 41 -3.15 -3.20 5.19
CA ASN A 41 -2.57 -4.41 4.62
C ASN A 41 -1.36 -4.13 3.74
N GLY A 42 -0.47 -5.11 3.65
CA GLY A 42 0.59 -5.19 2.65
C GLY A 42 0.30 -6.32 1.67
N TYR A 43 0.66 -6.11 0.42
CA TYR A 43 0.35 -7.06 -0.67
C TYR A 43 1.59 -7.36 -1.49
N TRP A 44 1.80 -8.64 -1.78
CA TRP A 44 2.79 -9.07 -2.76
C TRP A 44 2.09 -9.18 -4.11
N ILE A 45 2.53 -8.39 -5.09
CA ILE A 45 1.89 -8.35 -6.42
C ILE A 45 2.83 -9.00 -7.43
N ASN A 46 2.38 -10.11 -7.98
CA ASN A 46 3.13 -10.87 -8.98
C ASN A 46 2.56 -10.55 -10.37
N THR A 47 3.33 -9.82 -11.17
CA THR A 47 2.93 -9.42 -12.52
C THR A 47 3.64 -10.21 -13.60
N THR A 48 4.10 -11.42 -13.30
CA THR A 48 4.78 -12.25 -14.30
C THR A 48 3.95 -12.45 -15.56
N SER A 49 2.65 -12.69 -15.40
CA SER A 49 1.76 -13.00 -16.52
C SER A 49 0.97 -11.80 -17.04
N ASN A 50 0.79 -10.75 -16.24
CA ASN A 50 -0.03 -9.59 -16.61
C ASN A 50 0.23 -8.43 -15.66
N ALA A 51 -0.01 -7.22 -16.14
CA ALA A 51 -0.07 -6.04 -15.30
C ALA A 51 -1.23 -6.16 -14.30
N CYS A 52 -1.18 -5.39 -13.22
CA CYS A 52 -2.22 -5.42 -12.20
C CYS A 52 -2.75 -4.02 -11.93
N THR A 53 -4.06 -3.85 -12.01
CA THR A 53 -4.74 -2.64 -11.56
C THR A 53 -5.13 -2.82 -10.09
N ILE A 54 -4.68 -1.90 -9.25
CA ILE A 54 -4.94 -1.95 -7.81
C ILE A 54 -6.01 -0.92 -7.50
N THR A 55 -7.18 -1.39 -7.08
CA THR A 55 -8.30 -0.53 -6.70
C THR A 55 -8.20 -0.24 -5.20
N LEU A 56 -8.01 1.02 -4.86
CA LEU A 56 -7.90 1.47 -3.48
C LEU A 56 -9.27 1.51 -2.81
N PRO A 57 -9.33 1.59 -1.47
CA PRO A 57 -10.61 1.71 -0.78
C PRO A 57 -11.36 2.97 -1.22
N SER A 58 -12.68 2.88 -1.27
CA SER A 58 -13.53 4.02 -1.65
C SER A 58 -13.68 5.05 -0.52
N SER A 59 -13.25 4.70 0.69
CA SER A 59 -13.20 5.62 1.82
C SER A 59 -11.97 5.32 2.64
N ALA A 60 -11.42 6.34 3.29
CA ALA A 60 -10.21 6.19 4.08
C ALA A 60 -10.17 7.26 5.17
N SER A 61 -9.38 6.99 6.21
CA SER A 61 -9.11 7.91 7.30
C SER A 61 -7.63 8.29 7.28
N ALA A 62 -7.32 9.52 7.70
CA ALA A 62 -5.94 9.97 7.76
C ALA A 62 -5.08 8.99 8.56
N GLY A 63 -3.94 8.61 8.00
CA GLY A 63 -3.05 7.63 8.60
C GLY A 63 -3.23 6.20 8.08
N ASP A 64 -4.30 5.92 7.36
CA ASP A 64 -4.47 4.61 6.73
C ASP A 64 -3.29 4.35 5.79
N THR A 65 -2.73 3.14 5.86
CA THR A 65 -1.50 2.78 5.14
C THR A 65 -1.70 1.48 4.37
N ILE A 66 -1.16 1.44 3.15
CA ILE A 66 -1.15 0.23 2.31
C ILE A 66 0.24 0.13 1.67
N ILE A 67 0.77 -1.09 1.57
CA ILE A 67 2.08 -1.33 0.96
C ILE A 67 1.93 -2.36 -0.16
N PHE A 68 2.62 -2.12 -1.28
CA PHE A 68 2.68 -3.07 -2.40
C PHE A 68 4.14 -3.40 -2.68
N GLY A 69 4.45 -4.67 -2.89
CA GLY A 69 5.80 -5.10 -3.24
C GLY A 69 5.79 -5.89 -4.54
N ASP A 70 6.83 -5.68 -5.37
CA ASP A 70 7.02 -6.44 -6.61
C ASP A 70 7.56 -7.83 -6.29
N TYR A 71 6.65 -8.80 -6.23
CA TYR A 71 6.99 -10.16 -5.79
C TYR A 71 7.98 -10.85 -6.73
N ALA A 72 7.80 -10.71 -8.02
CA ALA A 72 8.58 -11.45 -9.02
C ALA A 72 9.62 -10.59 -9.76
N ARG A 73 9.81 -9.34 -9.36
CA ARG A 73 10.69 -8.38 -10.04
C ARG A 73 10.31 -8.19 -11.51
N THR A 74 9.02 -8.05 -11.77
CA THR A 74 8.49 -7.97 -13.14
C THR A 74 7.75 -6.66 -13.44
N TRP A 75 7.70 -5.72 -12.50
CA TRP A 75 6.96 -4.47 -12.73
C TRP A 75 7.55 -3.63 -13.87
N GLY A 76 8.84 -3.78 -14.19
CA GLY A 76 9.44 -3.09 -15.33
C GLY A 76 8.91 -3.57 -16.67
N THR A 77 8.36 -4.77 -16.74
CA THR A 77 7.73 -5.33 -17.94
C THR A 77 6.22 -5.19 -17.87
N ASN A 78 5.63 -5.61 -16.75
CA ASN A 78 4.20 -5.50 -16.48
C ASN A 78 4.06 -4.78 -15.14
N GLY A 79 3.76 -3.49 -15.18
CA GLY A 79 3.67 -2.67 -13.99
C GLY A 79 2.34 -2.77 -13.28
N ILE A 80 2.21 -2.00 -12.22
CA ILE A 80 0.94 -1.84 -11.52
C ILE A 80 0.36 -0.47 -11.84
N VAL A 81 -0.96 -0.39 -11.86
CA VAL A 81 -1.71 0.86 -12.05
C VAL A 81 -2.57 1.05 -10.81
N ILE A 82 -2.53 2.24 -10.24
CA ILE A 82 -3.34 2.57 -9.07
C ILE A 82 -4.64 3.22 -9.53
N ASP A 83 -5.76 2.64 -9.13
CA ASP A 83 -7.08 3.24 -9.26
C ASP A 83 -7.49 3.76 -7.88
N SER A 84 -7.53 5.06 -7.73
CA SER A 84 -7.78 5.69 -6.42
C SER A 84 -9.24 5.60 -5.97
N ASN A 85 -10.13 5.13 -6.83
CA ASN A 85 -11.51 4.77 -6.48
C ASN A 85 -12.30 5.92 -5.84
N GLY A 86 -12.23 7.10 -6.45
CA GLY A 86 -13.00 8.26 -6.01
C GLY A 86 -12.29 9.17 -5.00
N LEU A 87 -11.16 8.74 -4.47
CA LEU A 87 -10.37 9.57 -3.56
C LEU A 87 -9.20 10.19 -4.31
N ASN A 88 -8.64 11.26 -3.76
CA ASN A 88 -7.49 11.90 -4.39
C ASN A 88 -6.23 11.07 -4.20
N TYR A 89 -5.30 11.23 -5.13
CA TYR A 89 -3.96 10.65 -5.06
C TYR A 89 -2.97 11.77 -5.40
N GLN A 90 -2.14 12.14 -4.44
CA GLN A 90 -1.21 13.29 -4.55
C GLN A 90 -1.92 14.57 -5.01
N GLY A 91 -3.17 14.76 -4.59
CA GLY A 91 -3.96 15.93 -4.92
C GLY A 91 -4.74 15.83 -6.22
N ASP A 92 -4.52 14.79 -7.02
CA ASP A 92 -5.29 14.56 -8.24
C ASP A 92 -6.53 13.72 -7.91
N ASP A 93 -7.57 13.90 -8.72
CA ASP A 93 -8.84 13.26 -8.47
C ASP A 93 -8.84 11.78 -8.94
N ASP A 94 -9.98 11.14 -8.84
CA ASP A 94 -10.13 9.71 -9.10
C ASP A 94 -10.05 9.34 -10.59
N THR A 95 -9.88 10.30 -11.49
CA THR A 95 -9.62 9.99 -12.90
C THR A 95 -8.14 9.84 -13.21
N PHE A 96 -7.29 10.15 -12.25
CA PHE A 96 -5.84 10.08 -12.44
C PHE A 96 -5.34 8.69 -12.03
N ASP A 97 -4.80 7.98 -13.01
CA ASP A 97 -4.21 6.66 -12.78
C ASP A 97 -2.70 6.78 -12.65
N VAL A 98 -2.15 6.29 -11.57
CA VAL A 98 -0.72 6.32 -11.29
C VAL A 98 -0.14 4.95 -11.60
N GLU A 99 0.98 4.94 -12.34
CA GLU A 99 1.66 3.69 -12.71
C GLU A 99 3.00 3.58 -12.01
N TYR A 100 3.32 2.38 -11.57
CA TYR A 100 4.64 2.06 -11.04
C TYR A 100 5.19 0.88 -11.83
N GLY A 101 6.37 1.09 -12.42
CA GLY A 101 6.94 0.14 -13.38
C GLY A 101 8.43 -0.10 -13.21
N THR A 102 8.93 -0.19 -11.99
CA THR A 102 10.34 -0.46 -11.71
C THR A 102 10.49 -1.83 -11.07
N ASP A 103 11.35 -2.68 -11.65
CA ASP A 103 11.62 -4.01 -11.11
C ASP A 103 12.10 -3.94 -9.66
N GLY A 104 11.51 -4.75 -8.81
CA GLY A 104 11.89 -4.84 -7.41
C GLY A 104 11.41 -3.70 -6.54
N GLN A 105 10.55 -2.85 -7.05
CA GLN A 105 10.04 -1.69 -6.33
C GLN A 105 9.07 -2.11 -5.22
N SER A 106 9.04 -1.32 -4.16
CA SER A 106 7.91 -1.35 -3.21
C SER A 106 7.37 0.05 -3.07
N VAL A 107 6.06 0.15 -2.84
CA VAL A 107 5.37 1.43 -2.71
C VAL A 107 4.52 1.38 -1.45
N GLU A 108 4.79 2.31 -0.55
CA GLU A 108 3.96 2.51 0.64
C GLU A 108 3.17 3.79 0.44
N ILE A 109 1.86 3.71 0.61
CA ILE A 109 1.00 4.88 0.51
C ILE A 109 0.28 5.11 1.83
N VAL A 110 0.11 6.38 2.19
CA VAL A 110 -0.57 6.80 3.41
C VAL A 110 -1.64 7.81 3.04
N TYR A 111 -2.85 7.62 3.57
CA TYR A 111 -3.92 8.59 3.33
C TYR A 111 -3.70 9.81 4.22
N SER A 112 -3.56 10.96 3.59
CA SER A 112 -3.25 12.21 4.31
C SER A 112 -4.48 13.05 4.63
N GLY A 113 -5.64 12.68 4.11
CA GLY A 113 -6.88 13.43 4.26
C GLY A 113 -7.52 13.72 2.91
N ALA A 114 -8.67 14.38 2.93
CA ALA A 114 -9.48 14.56 1.72
C ALA A 114 -8.83 15.46 0.67
N THR A 115 -7.97 16.40 1.07
CA THR A 115 -7.40 17.37 0.14
C THR A 115 -6.38 16.75 -0.80
N LYS A 116 -5.40 16.03 -0.25
CA LYS A 116 -4.34 15.40 -1.06
C LYS A 116 -4.56 13.91 -1.27
N GLY A 117 -5.33 13.29 -0.40
CA GLY A 117 -5.62 11.86 -0.51
C GLY A 117 -4.42 10.99 -0.19
N TRP A 118 -4.22 9.97 -1.01
CA TRP A 118 -3.11 9.03 -0.83
C TRP A 118 -1.78 9.66 -1.24
N ILE A 119 -0.76 9.48 -0.43
CA ILE A 119 0.60 9.98 -0.68
C ILE A 119 1.57 8.79 -0.61
N PRO A 120 2.37 8.54 -1.68
CA PRO A 120 3.38 7.49 -1.66
C PRO A 120 4.61 7.89 -0.83
#